data_d70e276c4332bb9368b65fab58be6ca3
#
_entry.id   d70e276c4332bb9368b65fab58be6ca3
#
_cell.length_a   1.000
_cell.length_b   1.000
_cell.length_c   1.000
_cell.angle_alpha   90.00
_cell.angle_beta   90.00
_cell.angle_gamma   90.00
#
_symmetry.space_group_name_H-M   'P 1'
#
loop_
_entity.id
_entity.type
_entity.pdbx_description
1 polymer ?
#
loop_
_entity_poly.entity_id
_entity_poly.type
_entity_poly.pdbx_seq_one_letter_code
_entity_poly.pdbx_strand_id
1 'polypeptide(L)'
;MKHQLEIQYKNEVSDFLKGMLIGDKNGLSDEVKDDFKESGLIHLLAVSGLHISLAGRRVYKLVRKWCGNFVVGSLAGMTGAVFYCILTGGSGSSLRAVMMLGVYFLSEILGEHYDMMSAGAFAGIVLLIMCPYRIYDTGFLYSFTAVFVIAIYQLVKPKMKGKYYKLKESLSFCIFIQIGMLPLIIYFQYEAPAFSFLANVAAVPLATCAFTLAFLLIFLPYTVFHEAISWMIQGVLWISRQSYGMLTIGHVPFLWVLLFYFMTGLWIWKKNGQNRHIRISLAYVIMIILIWIPMAR
;
A
#
# COMPACT_ATOMS: atom_id res chain seq x y z
N MET A 1 20.79 -12.65 -6.27
CA MET A 1 20.23 -11.52 -5.54
C MET A 1 20.31 -11.71 -4.02
N LYS A 2 19.68 -12.77 -3.41
CA LYS A 2 19.76 -13.00 -1.94
C LYS A 2 21.22 -13.01 -1.44
N HIS A 3 22.08 -13.83 -2.04
CA HIS A 3 23.50 -13.94 -1.67
C HIS A 3 24.29 -12.62 -1.83
N GLN A 4 23.96 -11.79 -2.80
CA GLN A 4 24.59 -10.48 -2.97
C GLN A 4 24.20 -9.49 -1.87
N LEU A 5 22.94 -9.53 -1.42
CA LEU A 5 22.47 -8.69 -0.32
C LEU A 5 23.13 -9.08 1.02
N GLU A 6 23.38 -10.38 1.25
CA GLU A 6 24.04 -10.88 2.46
C GLU A 6 25.52 -10.46 2.55
N ILE A 7 26.20 -10.40 1.41
CA ILE A 7 27.62 -9.97 1.37
C ILE A 7 27.75 -8.46 1.58
N GLN A 8 26.76 -7.67 1.12
CA GLN A 8 26.88 -6.22 1.04
C GLN A 8 26.32 -5.47 2.25
N TYR A 9 25.40 -6.07 3.01
CA TYR A 9 24.73 -5.39 4.12
C TYR A 9 24.86 -6.16 5.43
N LYS A 10 24.85 -5.43 6.55
CA LYS A 10 24.74 -6.05 7.89
C LYS A 10 23.42 -6.84 7.99
N ASN A 11 23.41 -7.90 8.80
CA ASN A 11 22.32 -8.89 8.85
C ASN A 11 20.90 -8.26 8.85
N GLU A 12 20.57 -7.36 9.79
CA GLU A 12 19.23 -6.76 9.87
C GLU A 12 18.85 -5.95 8.62
N VAL A 13 19.79 -5.16 8.05
CA VAL A 13 19.56 -4.38 6.85
C VAL A 13 19.35 -5.29 5.64
N SER A 14 20.14 -6.35 5.54
CA SER A 14 20.02 -7.37 4.49
C SER A 14 18.66 -8.06 4.56
N ASP A 15 18.23 -8.47 5.74
CA ASP A 15 16.98 -9.20 5.93
C ASP A 15 15.75 -8.31 5.70
N PHE A 16 15.82 -7.04 6.09
CA PHE A 16 14.80 -6.05 5.74
C PHE A 16 14.71 -5.86 4.22
N LEU A 17 15.84 -5.72 3.53
CA LEU A 17 15.87 -5.59 2.07
C LEU A 17 15.33 -6.83 1.36
N LYS A 18 15.64 -8.04 1.85
CA LYS A 18 15.08 -9.29 1.31
C LYS A 18 13.55 -9.31 1.45
N GLY A 19 13.03 -8.92 2.64
CA GLY A 19 11.59 -8.78 2.87
C GLY A 19 10.94 -7.80 1.91
N MET A 20 11.53 -6.62 1.76
CA MET A 20 10.98 -5.52 0.95
C MET A 20 11.10 -5.76 -0.56
N LEU A 21 12.23 -6.33 -1.04
CA LEU A 21 12.50 -6.53 -2.48
C LEU A 21 11.98 -7.85 -3.03
N ILE A 22 12.04 -8.93 -2.23
CA ILE A 22 11.75 -10.29 -2.69
C ILE A 22 10.57 -10.92 -1.96
N GLY A 23 10.14 -10.32 -0.84
CA GLY A 23 9.08 -10.86 0.01
C GLY A 23 9.56 -11.94 1.00
N ASP A 24 10.86 -12.15 1.12
CA ASP A 24 11.44 -13.14 2.03
C ASP A 24 11.63 -12.56 3.44
N LYS A 25 10.79 -13.00 4.37
CA LYS A 25 10.76 -12.54 5.76
C LYS A 25 11.46 -13.50 6.74
N ASN A 26 12.02 -14.60 6.24
CA ASN A 26 12.53 -15.67 7.10
C ASN A 26 13.76 -15.25 7.93
N GLY A 27 14.54 -14.28 7.44
CA GLY A 27 15.71 -13.76 8.16
C GLY A 27 15.38 -12.72 9.24
N LEU A 28 14.17 -12.17 9.25
CA LEU A 28 13.79 -11.15 10.23
C LEU A 28 13.52 -11.78 11.59
N SER A 29 14.15 -11.27 12.65
CA SER A 29 13.87 -11.68 14.03
C SER A 29 12.43 -11.32 14.42
N ASP A 30 11.90 -12.07 15.38
CA ASP A 30 10.53 -11.81 15.87
C ASP A 30 10.46 -10.46 16.58
N GLU A 31 11.52 -10.04 17.27
CA GLU A 31 11.65 -8.71 17.87
C GLU A 31 11.44 -7.59 16.83
N VAL A 32 12.12 -7.66 15.69
CA VAL A 32 11.94 -6.67 14.60
C VAL A 32 10.52 -6.70 14.06
N LYS A 33 9.90 -7.87 13.91
CA LYS A 33 8.50 -7.98 13.45
C LYS A 33 7.53 -7.33 14.44
N ASP A 34 7.76 -7.51 15.74
CA ASP A 34 6.96 -6.92 16.82
C ASP A 34 7.13 -5.40 16.84
N ASP A 35 8.36 -4.86 16.75
CA ASP A 35 8.63 -3.44 16.63
C ASP A 35 7.85 -2.81 15.44
N PHE A 36 7.85 -3.49 14.28
CA PHE A 36 7.12 -3.02 13.11
C PHE A 36 5.61 -3.13 13.26
N LYS A 37 5.11 -4.09 14.03
CA LYS A 37 3.69 -4.20 14.37
C LYS A 37 3.28 -3.07 15.30
N GLU A 38 4.04 -2.83 16.37
CA GLU A 38 3.78 -1.80 17.37
C GLU A 38 3.88 -0.38 16.81
N SER A 39 4.79 -0.14 15.86
CA SER A 39 4.89 1.14 15.16
C SER A 39 3.85 1.33 14.05
N GLY A 40 3.08 0.28 13.67
CA GLY A 40 2.15 0.30 12.54
C GLY A 40 2.83 0.27 11.18
N LEU A 41 4.11 -0.10 11.12
CA LEU A 41 4.93 -0.17 9.91
C LEU A 41 5.01 -1.58 9.29
N ILE A 42 4.29 -2.56 9.83
CA ILE A 42 4.35 -3.97 9.41
C ILE A 42 4.13 -4.16 7.90
N HIS A 43 3.40 -3.26 7.26
CA HIS A 43 3.16 -3.26 5.83
C HIS A 43 4.40 -2.98 4.97
N LEU A 44 5.49 -2.43 5.57
CA LEU A 44 6.78 -2.21 4.91
C LEU A 44 7.64 -3.49 4.86
N LEU A 45 7.39 -4.46 5.75
CA LEU A 45 8.09 -5.75 5.78
C LEU A 45 7.65 -6.72 4.66
N ALA A 46 6.67 -6.34 3.87
CA ALA A 46 6.17 -7.17 2.79
C ALA A 46 6.23 -6.43 1.46
N VAL A 47 6.30 -7.17 0.37
CA VAL A 47 6.09 -6.57 -0.94
C VAL A 47 4.67 -6.04 -1.02
N SER A 48 4.57 -4.73 -1.07
CA SER A 48 3.29 -4.01 -1.10
C SER A 48 2.91 -3.61 -2.52
N GLY A 49 1.65 -3.21 -2.69
CA GLY A 49 1.18 -2.62 -3.95
C GLY A 49 1.98 -1.38 -4.38
N LEU A 50 2.55 -0.64 -3.41
CA LEU A 50 3.45 0.48 -3.68
C LEU A 50 4.70 0.02 -4.43
N HIS A 51 5.35 -1.06 -4.00
CA HIS A 51 6.56 -1.60 -4.61
C HIS A 51 6.29 -2.06 -6.05
N ILE A 52 5.21 -2.79 -6.30
CA ILE A 52 4.78 -3.21 -7.65
C ILE A 52 4.52 -1.99 -8.53
N SER A 53 3.78 -1.00 -8.00
CA SER A 53 3.45 0.21 -8.75
C SER A 53 4.69 1.05 -9.08
N LEU A 54 5.63 1.15 -8.15
CA LEU A 54 6.91 1.84 -8.38
C LEU A 54 7.73 1.13 -9.47
N ALA A 55 7.87 -0.19 -9.38
CA ALA A 55 8.61 -0.97 -10.37
C ALA A 55 8.00 -0.81 -11.78
N GLY A 56 6.70 -1.07 -11.95
CA GLY A 56 6.01 -0.94 -13.23
C GLY A 56 6.07 0.47 -13.82
N ARG A 57 5.81 1.50 -13.00
CA ARG A 57 5.89 2.91 -13.45
C ARG A 57 7.30 3.36 -13.79
N ARG A 58 8.34 2.78 -13.17
CA ARG A 58 9.75 3.08 -13.51
C ARG A 58 10.11 2.49 -14.87
N VAL A 59 9.75 1.23 -15.11
CA VAL A 59 9.92 0.58 -16.42
C VAL A 59 9.19 1.38 -17.49
N TYR A 60 7.92 1.74 -17.28
CA TYR A 60 7.14 2.61 -18.16
C TYR A 60 7.89 3.89 -18.52
N LYS A 61 8.35 4.65 -17.50
CA LYS A 61 9.03 5.93 -17.71
C LYS A 61 10.34 5.78 -18.48
N LEU A 62 11.12 4.74 -18.18
CA LEU A 62 12.39 4.47 -18.88
C LEU A 62 12.15 4.15 -20.35
N VAL A 63 11.27 3.19 -20.64
CA VAL A 63 10.98 2.76 -22.02
C VAL A 63 10.34 3.90 -22.81
N ARG A 64 9.38 4.62 -22.23
CA ARG A 64 8.78 5.80 -22.87
C ARG A 64 9.79 6.89 -23.21
N LYS A 65 10.78 7.10 -22.32
CA LYS A 65 11.85 8.08 -22.58
C LYS A 65 12.73 7.69 -23.75
N TRP A 66 12.97 6.38 -23.95
CA TRP A 66 13.84 5.88 -25.03
C TRP A 66 13.10 5.73 -26.35
N CYS A 67 11.89 5.18 -26.33
CA CYS A 67 11.12 4.89 -27.54
C CYS A 67 10.20 6.04 -27.99
N GLY A 68 9.98 7.07 -27.15
CA GLY A 68 9.06 8.17 -27.43
C GLY A 68 7.59 7.78 -27.51
N ASN A 69 7.26 6.47 -27.37
CA ASN A 69 5.92 5.92 -27.54
C ASN A 69 5.30 5.50 -26.21
N PHE A 70 4.12 6.05 -25.91
CA PHE A 70 3.41 5.77 -24.65
C PHE A 70 2.80 4.36 -24.63
N VAL A 71 2.39 3.80 -25.75
CA VAL A 71 1.84 2.44 -25.85
C VAL A 71 2.91 1.41 -25.52
N VAL A 72 4.10 1.54 -26.17
CA VAL A 72 5.25 0.67 -25.88
C VAL A 72 5.68 0.79 -24.42
N GLY A 73 5.71 2.02 -23.91
CA GLY A 73 5.98 2.26 -22.49
C GLY A 73 4.98 1.58 -21.56
N SER A 74 3.68 1.68 -21.85
CA SER A 74 2.60 1.06 -21.05
C SER A 74 2.68 -0.47 -21.05
N LEU A 75 2.91 -1.07 -22.20
CA LEU A 75 3.09 -2.52 -22.33
C LEU A 75 4.33 -3.00 -21.56
N ALA A 76 5.46 -2.28 -21.69
CA ALA A 76 6.67 -2.60 -20.94
C ALA A 76 6.47 -2.44 -19.43
N GLY A 77 5.78 -1.39 -19.00
CA GLY A 77 5.45 -1.16 -17.59
C GLY A 77 4.57 -2.27 -17.00
N MET A 78 3.57 -2.71 -17.76
CA MET A 78 2.71 -3.83 -17.38
C MET A 78 3.50 -5.14 -17.28
N THR A 79 4.29 -5.47 -18.30
CA THR A 79 5.14 -6.67 -18.30
C THR A 79 6.12 -6.65 -17.13
N GLY A 80 6.75 -5.50 -16.85
CA GLY A 80 7.66 -5.33 -15.71
C GLY A 80 6.96 -5.52 -14.36
N ALA A 81 5.73 -5.04 -14.20
CA ALA A 81 4.95 -5.24 -12.99
C ALA A 81 4.56 -6.71 -12.79
N VAL A 82 4.12 -7.40 -13.84
CA VAL A 82 3.79 -8.84 -13.81
C VAL A 82 5.02 -9.66 -13.47
N PHE A 83 6.14 -9.39 -14.15
CA PHE A 83 7.40 -10.08 -13.90
C PHE A 83 7.87 -9.91 -12.45
N TYR A 84 7.82 -8.68 -11.93
CA TYR A 84 8.18 -8.42 -10.55
C TYR A 84 7.22 -9.09 -9.56
N CYS A 85 5.92 -9.13 -9.84
CA CYS A 85 4.94 -9.85 -9.05
C CYS A 85 5.26 -11.36 -8.95
N ILE A 86 5.64 -11.99 -10.07
CA ILE A 86 6.05 -13.40 -10.12
C ILE A 86 7.33 -13.61 -9.28
N LEU A 87 8.33 -12.74 -9.44
CA LEU A 87 9.59 -12.81 -8.68
C LEU A 87 9.38 -12.72 -7.17
N THR A 88 8.36 -11.99 -6.73
CA THR A 88 8.03 -11.79 -5.31
C THR A 88 7.03 -12.79 -4.76
N GLY A 89 6.77 -13.89 -5.50
CA GLY A 89 5.91 -14.99 -5.07
C GLY A 89 4.40 -14.73 -5.20
N GLY A 90 3.98 -13.68 -5.92
CA GLY A 90 2.57 -13.45 -6.29
C GLY A 90 1.63 -13.28 -5.09
N SER A 91 2.05 -12.58 -4.04
CA SER A 91 1.18 -12.34 -2.87
C SER A 91 -0.15 -11.70 -3.28
N GLY A 92 -1.20 -11.89 -2.47
CA GLY A 92 -2.51 -11.31 -2.74
C GLY A 92 -2.47 -9.78 -2.94
N SER A 93 -1.61 -9.07 -2.19
CA SER A 93 -1.40 -7.62 -2.34
C SER A 93 -0.71 -7.26 -3.67
N SER A 94 0.26 -8.08 -4.10
CA SER A 94 0.96 -7.90 -5.37
C SER A 94 0.05 -8.12 -6.57
N LEU A 95 -0.79 -9.17 -6.55
CA LEU A 95 -1.76 -9.45 -7.61
C LEU A 95 -2.78 -8.30 -7.78
N ARG A 96 -3.32 -7.77 -6.67
CA ARG A 96 -4.22 -6.59 -6.72
C ARG A 96 -3.54 -5.40 -7.38
N ALA A 97 -2.30 -5.12 -6.97
CA ALA A 97 -1.55 -4.00 -7.52
C ALA A 97 -1.28 -4.15 -9.01
N VAL A 98 -0.93 -5.36 -9.47
CA VAL A 98 -0.76 -5.65 -10.91
C VAL A 98 -2.04 -5.41 -11.68
N MET A 99 -3.20 -5.89 -11.18
CA MET A 99 -4.48 -5.69 -11.85
C MET A 99 -4.87 -4.21 -11.94
N MET A 100 -4.76 -3.47 -10.82
CA MET A 100 -5.05 -2.03 -10.81
C MET A 100 -4.09 -1.24 -11.70
N LEU A 101 -2.81 -1.61 -11.72
CA LEU A 101 -1.81 -1.00 -12.59
C LEU A 101 -2.06 -1.35 -14.05
N GLY A 102 -2.58 -2.54 -14.34
CA GLY A 102 -3.03 -2.94 -15.68
C GLY A 102 -4.16 -2.06 -16.19
N VAL A 103 -5.17 -1.80 -15.36
CA VAL A 103 -6.25 -0.84 -15.70
C VAL A 103 -5.68 0.56 -15.91
N TYR A 104 -4.71 0.99 -15.10
CA TYR A 104 -4.02 2.27 -15.28
C TYR A 104 -3.30 2.35 -16.65
N PHE A 105 -2.51 1.35 -17.02
CA PHE A 105 -1.82 1.36 -18.31
C PHE A 105 -2.79 1.20 -19.50
N LEU A 106 -3.89 0.47 -19.30
CA LEU A 106 -4.92 0.37 -20.32
C LEU A 106 -5.62 1.73 -20.54
N SER A 107 -5.95 2.46 -19.45
CA SER A 107 -6.52 3.80 -19.58
C SER A 107 -5.58 4.79 -20.29
N GLU A 108 -4.27 4.70 -20.05
CA GLU A 108 -3.25 5.48 -20.75
C GLU A 108 -3.25 5.15 -22.27
N ILE A 109 -3.38 3.87 -22.64
CA ILE A 109 -3.41 3.42 -24.06
C ILE A 109 -4.68 3.90 -24.76
N LEU A 110 -5.82 3.85 -24.06
CA LEU A 110 -7.12 4.24 -24.62
C LEU A 110 -7.35 5.76 -24.57
N GLY A 111 -6.49 6.53 -23.89
CA GLY A 111 -6.66 7.96 -23.68
C GLY A 111 -7.79 8.31 -22.71
N GLU A 112 -8.19 7.35 -21.85
CA GLU A 112 -9.27 7.50 -20.90
C GLU A 112 -8.77 7.90 -19.51
N HIS A 113 -9.65 8.50 -18.70
CA HIS A 113 -9.31 8.87 -17.34
C HIS A 113 -9.27 7.65 -16.42
N TYR A 114 -8.11 7.46 -15.75
CA TYR A 114 -7.97 6.43 -14.71
C TYR A 114 -8.78 6.78 -13.47
N ASP A 115 -9.69 5.90 -13.09
CA ASP A 115 -10.38 5.97 -11.81
C ASP A 115 -9.95 4.84 -10.87
N MET A 116 -9.37 5.22 -9.74
CA MET A 116 -8.80 4.30 -8.75
C MET A 116 -9.88 3.38 -8.14
N MET A 117 -11.10 3.90 -7.95
CA MET A 117 -12.21 3.13 -7.38
C MET A 117 -12.69 2.04 -8.34
N SER A 118 -12.91 2.41 -9.60
CA SER A 118 -13.29 1.47 -10.66
C SER A 118 -12.23 0.40 -10.89
N ALA A 119 -10.95 0.79 -10.89
CA ALA A 119 -9.84 -0.14 -11.01
C ALA A 119 -9.77 -1.10 -9.81
N GLY A 120 -10.00 -0.60 -8.60
CA GLY A 120 -10.09 -1.43 -7.38
C GLY A 120 -11.26 -2.40 -7.44
N ALA A 121 -12.46 -1.92 -7.81
CA ALA A 121 -13.65 -2.76 -7.95
C ALA A 121 -13.43 -3.88 -8.99
N PHE A 122 -12.90 -3.54 -10.15
CA PHE A 122 -12.55 -4.51 -11.20
C PHE A 122 -11.58 -5.57 -10.68
N ALA A 123 -10.47 -5.16 -10.04
CA ALA A 123 -9.50 -6.08 -9.47
C ALA A 123 -10.12 -7.00 -8.40
N GLY A 124 -11.02 -6.46 -7.56
CA GLY A 124 -11.76 -7.21 -6.55
C GLY A 124 -12.64 -8.29 -7.15
N ILE A 125 -13.46 -7.92 -8.15
CA ILE A 125 -14.36 -8.86 -8.85
C ILE A 125 -13.56 -9.99 -9.50
N VAL A 126 -12.51 -9.67 -10.26
CA VAL A 126 -11.69 -10.67 -10.95
C VAL A 126 -11.04 -11.63 -9.94
N LEU A 127 -10.48 -11.12 -8.84
CA LEU A 127 -9.84 -11.95 -7.82
C LEU A 127 -10.83 -12.86 -7.08
N LEU A 128 -12.06 -12.40 -6.85
CA LEU A 128 -13.10 -13.20 -6.22
C LEU A 128 -13.66 -14.27 -7.17
N ILE A 129 -13.75 -13.99 -8.47
CA ILE A 129 -14.10 -14.99 -9.49
C ILE A 129 -13.01 -16.09 -9.55
N MET A 130 -11.73 -15.70 -9.52
CA MET A 130 -10.61 -16.65 -9.54
C MET A 130 -10.51 -17.50 -8.26
N CYS A 131 -10.80 -16.91 -7.11
CA CYS A 131 -10.73 -17.57 -5.82
C CYS A 131 -11.69 -16.90 -4.81
N PRO A 132 -12.94 -17.41 -4.67
CA PRO A 132 -13.96 -16.83 -3.78
C PRO A 132 -13.52 -16.78 -2.30
N TYR A 133 -12.73 -17.76 -1.85
CA TYR A 133 -12.24 -17.82 -0.47
C TYR A 133 -11.32 -16.66 -0.06
N ARG A 134 -10.81 -15.87 -1.01
CA ARG A 134 -10.02 -14.66 -0.70
C ARG A 134 -10.78 -13.61 0.08
N ILE A 135 -12.10 -13.69 0.11
CA ILE A 135 -12.94 -12.81 0.92
C ILE A 135 -12.64 -12.95 2.43
N TYR A 136 -12.19 -14.13 2.87
CA TYR A 136 -11.82 -14.43 4.24
C TYR A 136 -10.36 -14.07 4.57
N ASP A 137 -9.58 -13.67 3.57
CA ASP A 137 -8.20 -13.22 3.76
C ASP A 137 -8.16 -11.79 4.31
N THR A 138 -7.66 -11.63 5.52
CA THR A 138 -7.50 -10.31 6.17
C THR A 138 -6.66 -9.35 5.34
N GLY A 139 -5.63 -9.85 4.65
CA GLY A 139 -4.81 -9.06 3.74
C GLY A 139 -5.59 -8.54 2.54
N PHE A 140 -6.55 -9.32 2.02
CA PHE A 140 -7.47 -8.87 0.98
C PHE A 140 -8.32 -7.69 1.50
N LEU A 141 -8.92 -7.83 2.66
CA LEU A 141 -9.78 -6.82 3.25
C LEU A 141 -9.03 -5.52 3.57
N TYR A 142 -7.87 -5.61 4.22
CA TYR A 142 -7.03 -4.45 4.51
C TYR A 142 -6.64 -3.69 3.24
N SER A 143 -6.28 -4.40 2.18
CA SER A 143 -5.83 -3.73 0.95
C SER A 143 -6.97 -3.03 0.21
N PHE A 144 -8.15 -3.63 0.11
CA PHE A 144 -9.29 -2.99 -0.54
C PHE A 144 -9.84 -1.83 0.29
N THR A 145 -9.87 -1.96 1.61
CA THR A 145 -10.23 -0.86 2.52
C THR A 145 -9.23 0.29 2.38
N ALA A 146 -7.93 0.01 2.31
CA ALA A 146 -6.92 1.05 2.10
C ALA A 146 -7.13 1.80 0.76
N VAL A 147 -7.36 1.07 -0.35
CA VAL A 147 -7.66 1.68 -1.66
C VAL A 147 -8.89 2.59 -1.56
N PHE A 148 -9.94 2.12 -0.90
CA PHE A 148 -11.16 2.89 -0.68
C PHE A 148 -10.90 4.17 0.14
N VAL A 149 -10.20 4.06 1.26
CA VAL A 149 -9.86 5.20 2.12
C VAL A 149 -8.97 6.21 1.39
N ILE A 150 -7.99 5.75 0.61
CA ILE A 150 -7.13 6.62 -0.22
C ILE A 150 -7.96 7.36 -1.27
N ALA A 151 -8.86 6.66 -1.95
CA ALA A 151 -9.71 7.26 -2.97
C ALA A 151 -10.64 8.33 -2.36
N ILE A 152 -11.24 8.06 -1.20
CA ILE A 152 -12.01 9.06 -0.45
C ILE A 152 -11.14 10.27 -0.07
N TYR A 153 -9.93 10.04 0.45
CA TYR A 153 -9.05 11.13 0.79
C TYR A 153 -8.80 12.05 -0.42
N GLN A 154 -8.60 11.50 -1.60
CA GLN A 154 -8.40 12.31 -2.81
C GLN A 154 -9.60 13.20 -3.15
N LEU A 155 -10.83 12.76 -2.83
CA LEU A 155 -12.05 13.54 -3.03
C LEU A 155 -12.22 14.69 -2.00
N VAL A 156 -11.80 14.43 -0.75
CA VAL A 156 -12.06 15.34 0.37
C VAL A 156 -10.84 16.15 0.81
N LYS A 157 -9.66 15.86 0.25
CA LYS A 157 -8.40 16.47 0.68
C LYS A 157 -8.47 17.98 0.69
N PRO A 158 -8.02 18.65 1.76
CA PRO A 158 -8.02 20.09 1.85
C PRO A 158 -6.97 20.69 0.90
N LYS A 159 -7.32 21.83 0.27
CA LYS A 159 -6.35 22.60 -0.51
C LYS A 159 -5.43 23.36 0.46
N MET A 160 -4.27 22.80 0.73
CA MET A 160 -3.29 23.41 1.63
C MET A 160 -2.35 24.33 0.88
N LYS A 161 -2.01 25.47 1.50
CA LYS A 161 -1.07 26.48 0.98
C LYS A 161 -0.05 26.84 2.06
N GLY A 162 1.09 27.41 1.67
CA GLY A 162 2.12 27.91 2.58
C GLY A 162 3.40 27.09 2.55
N LYS A 163 4.43 27.56 3.29
CA LYS A 163 5.80 27.00 3.26
C LYS A 163 5.87 25.50 3.55
N TYR A 164 5.04 24.99 4.47
CA TYR A 164 5.07 23.58 4.93
C TYR A 164 3.87 22.77 4.39
N TYR A 165 3.30 23.13 3.23
CA TYR A 165 2.09 22.47 2.73
C TYR A 165 2.27 20.98 2.48
N LYS A 166 3.44 20.55 1.96
CA LYS A 166 3.74 19.13 1.70
C LYS A 166 3.75 18.29 2.97
N LEU A 167 4.35 18.80 4.06
CA LEU A 167 4.37 18.11 5.35
C LEU A 167 2.96 18.01 5.94
N LYS A 168 2.20 19.11 5.88
CA LYS A 168 0.80 19.12 6.35
C LYS A 168 -0.08 18.18 5.54
N GLU A 169 0.10 18.11 4.21
CA GLU A 169 -0.62 17.19 3.34
C GLU A 169 -0.26 15.73 3.66
N SER A 170 1.02 15.42 3.86
CA SER A 170 1.49 14.08 4.25
C SER A 170 0.93 13.66 5.61
N LEU A 171 0.97 14.54 6.61
CA LEU A 171 0.39 14.27 7.94
C LEU A 171 -1.13 14.05 7.85
N SER A 172 -1.84 14.93 7.13
CA SER A 172 -3.29 14.78 6.92
C SER A 172 -3.64 13.46 6.23
N PHE A 173 -2.85 13.05 5.25
CA PHE A 173 -3.01 11.78 4.55
C PHE A 173 -2.80 10.59 5.49
N CYS A 174 -1.71 10.58 6.26
CA CYS A 174 -1.42 9.48 7.19
C CYS A 174 -2.48 9.37 8.30
N ILE A 175 -2.91 10.51 8.88
CA ILE A 175 -3.98 10.53 9.89
C ILE A 175 -5.30 10.02 9.29
N PHE A 176 -5.65 10.45 8.08
CA PHE A 176 -6.89 10.03 7.44
C PHE A 176 -6.91 8.52 7.16
N ILE A 177 -5.79 7.97 6.66
CA ILE A 177 -5.66 6.53 6.42
C ILE A 177 -5.72 5.78 7.75
N GLN A 178 -5.03 6.24 8.78
CA GLN A 178 -5.08 5.60 10.09
C GLN A 178 -6.51 5.53 10.63
N ILE A 179 -7.24 6.64 10.63
CA ILE A 179 -8.64 6.68 11.08
C ILE A 179 -9.52 5.76 10.23
N GLY A 180 -9.34 5.78 8.91
CA GLY A 180 -10.12 4.94 8.00
C GLY A 180 -9.84 3.44 8.11
N MET A 181 -8.62 3.06 8.50
CA MET A 181 -8.24 1.66 8.69
C MET A 181 -8.51 1.14 10.11
N LEU A 182 -8.60 2.05 11.08
CA LEU A 182 -8.69 1.74 12.51
C LEU A 182 -9.79 0.72 12.86
N PRO A 183 -11.06 0.85 12.40
CA PRO A 183 -12.11 -0.09 12.76
C PRO A 183 -11.81 -1.53 12.35
N LEU A 184 -11.17 -1.68 11.18
CA LEU A 184 -10.82 -2.99 10.65
C LEU A 184 -9.62 -3.59 11.40
N ILE A 185 -8.62 -2.75 11.73
CA ILE A 185 -7.45 -3.18 12.51
C ILE A 185 -7.90 -3.65 13.89
N ILE A 186 -8.71 -2.87 14.59
CA ILE A 186 -9.22 -3.24 15.92
C ILE A 186 -10.06 -4.51 15.87
N TYR A 187 -10.89 -4.68 14.84
CA TYR A 187 -11.73 -5.88 14.70
C TYR A 187 -10.91 -7.16 14.58
N PHE A 188 -9.80 -7.15 13.86
CA PHE A 188 -8.98 -8.35 13.64
C PHE A 188 -7.83 -8.52 14.62
N GLN A 189 -7.24 -7.43 15.11
CA GLN A 189 -6.02 -7.47 15.92
C GLN A 189 -6.30 -7.13 17.39
N TYR A 190 -7.48 -6.57 17.72
CA TYR A 190 -7.87 -6.10 19.04
C TYR A 190 -6.98 -4.98 19.61
N GLU A 191 -5.95 -4.62 18.89
CA GLU A 191 -4.91 -3.66 19.22
C GLU A 191 -4.65 -2.74 18.03
N ALA A 192 -4.32 -1.49 18.30
CA ALA A 192 -3.93 -0.55 17.25
C ALA A 192 -2.89 0.45 17.76
N PRO A 193 -1.85 0.77 16.99
CA PRO A 193 -0.89 1.80 17.37
C PRO A 193 -1.52 3.19 17.26
N ALA A 194 -1.52 3.94 18.39
CA ALA A 194 -2.18 5.24 18.47
C ALA A 194 -1.56 6.30 17.58
N PHE A 195 -0.24 6.35 17.51
CA PHE A 195 0.53 7.39 16.81
C PHE A 195 1.29 6.88 15.59
N SER A 196 0.84 5.79 14.98
CA SER A 196 1.49 5.22 13.78
C SER A 196 1.57 6.19 12.59
N PHE A 197 0.71 7.22 12.53
CA PHE A 197 0.79 8.25 11.50
C PHE A 197 2.13 9.01 11.53
N LEU A 198 2.73 9.22 12.72
CA LEU A 198 4.06 9.85 12.86
C LEU A 198 5.15 8.95 12.28
N ALA A 199 5.12 7.67 12.64
CA ALA A 199 6.04 6.68 12.08
C ALA A 199 5.92 6.61 10.55
N ASN A 200 4.71 6.55 10.02
CA ASN A 200 4.44 6.46 8.59
C ASN A 200 4.93 7.69 7.80
N VAL A 201 4.75 8.90 8.32
CA VAL A 201 5.21 10.13 7.65
C VAL A 201 6.72 10.13 7.45
N ALA A 202 7.49 9.56 8.38
CA ALA A 202 8.94 9.51 8.30
C ALA A 202 9.45 8.23 7.61
N ALA A 203 8.95 7.05 8.00
CA ALA A 203 9.46 5.76 7.52
C ALA A 203 9.08 5.45 6.08
N VAL A 204 7.85 5.77 5.65
CA VAL A 204 7.39 5.45 4.28
C VAL A 204 8.21 6.16 3.19
N PRO A 205 8.53 7.47 3.28
CA PRO A 205 9.43 8.11 2.32
C PRO A 205 10.84 7.50 2.31
N LEU A 206 11.42 7.22 3.50
CA LEU A 206 12.74 6.60 3.60
C LEU A 206 12.76 5.21 2.95
N ALA A 207 11.80 4.36 3.29
CA ALA A 207 11.66 3.02 2.71
C ALA A 207 11.43 3.08 1.19
N THR A 208 10.62 4.03 0.70
CA THR A 208 10.37 4.22 -0.73
C THR A 208 11.62 4.66 -1.48
N CYS A 209 12.43 5.54 -0.89
CA CYS A 209 13.72 5.95 -1.45
C CYS A 209 14.71 4.78 -1.45
N ALA A 210 14.84 4.07 -0.32
CA ALA A 210 15.69 2.89 -0.21
C ALA A 210 15.32 1.81 -1.22
N PHE A 211 14.01 1.50 -1.35
CA PHE A 211 13.51 0.58 -2.37
C PHE A 211 13.87 1.02 -3.80
N THR A 212 13.67 2.30 -4.10
CA THR A 212 13.95 2.84 -5.43
C THR A 212 15.44 2.72 -5.78
N LEU A 213 16.32 3.07 -4.84
CA LEU A 213 17.76 2.95 -5.04
C LEU A 213 18.19 1.49 -5.13
N ALA A 214 17.69 0.62 -4.25
CA ALA A 214 18.00 -0.81 -4.28
C ALA A 214 17.49 -1.48 -5.57
N PHE A 215 16.32 -1.09 -6.07
CA PHE A 215 15.80 -1.57 -7.35
C PHE A 215 16.67 -1.13 -8.54
N LEU A 216 17.19 0.10 -8.51
CA LEU A 216 18.11 0.59 -9.54
C LEU A 216 19.46 -0.11 -9.52
N LEU A 217 19.97 -0.48 -8.33
CA LEU A 217 21.23 -1.22 -8.18
C LEU A 217 21.21 -2.63 -8.77
N ILE A 218 20.02 -3.21 -9.00
CA ILE A 218 19.92 -4.49 -9.73
C ILE A 218 20.49 -4.34 -11.16
N PHE A 219 20.41 -3.12 -11.72
CA PHE A 219 20.83 -2.83 -13.09
C PHE A 219 22.17 -2.07 -13.16
N LEU A 220 22.63 -1.46 -12.06
CA LEU A 220 23.80 -0.58 -12.02
C LEU A 220 24.61 -0.84 -10.76
N PRO A 221 25.80 -1.46 -10.86
CA PRO A 221 26.65 -1.78 -9.69
C PRO A 221 27.42 -0.55 -9.20
N TYR A 222 26.74 0.41 -8.58
CA TYR A 222 27.41 1.56 -7.95
C TYR A 222 27.50 1.40 -6.43
N THR A 223 28.69 1.21 -5.91
CA THR A 223 28.98 1.03 -4.47
C THR A 223 28.53 2.19 -3.60
N VAL A 224 28.54 3.42 -4.11
CA VAL A 224 28.15 4.64 -3.39
C VAL A 224 26.70 4.61 -2.87
N PHE A 225 25.80 3.96 -3.59
CA PHE A 225 24.39 3.88 -3.17
C PHE A 225 24.13 2.88 -2.04
N HIS A 226 25.05 1.93 -1.79
CA HIS A 226 24.87 0.94 -0.74
C HIS A 226 24.89 1.58 0.66
N GLU A 227 25.79 2.53 0.91
CA GLU A 227 25.81 3.25 2.17
C GLU A 227 24.53 4.06 2.37
N ALA A 228 24.08 4.79 1.35
CA ALA A 228 22.84 5.57 1.42
C ALA A 228 21.62 4.69 1.72
N ILE A 229 21.51 3.53 1.08
CA ILE A 229 20.44 2.56 1.34
C ILE A 229 20.53 2.04 2.79
N SER A 230 21.74 1.68 3.24
CA SER A 230 21.95 1.21 4.61
C SER A 230 21.52 2.26 5.64
N TRP A 231 21.92 3.52 5.46
CA TRP A 231 21.51 4.63 6.33
C TRP A 231 19.99 4.83 6.34
N MET A 232 19.33 4.78 5.17
CA MET A 232 17.88 4.92 5.08
C MET A 232 17.14 3.79 5.79
N ILE A 233 17.61 2.54 5.65
CA ILE A 233 17.00 1.39 6.31
C ILE A 233 17.25 1.41 7.81
N GLN A 234 18.46 1.76 8.25
CA GLN A 234 18.72 1.95 9.69
C GLN A 234 17.81 3.03 10.27
N GLY A 235 17.54 4.10 9.52
CA GLY A 235 16.56 5.11 9.91
C GLY A 235 15.14 4.54 10.06
N VAL A 236 14.71 3.66 9.17
CA VAL A 236 13.40 2.97 9.26
C VAL A 236 13.36 2.03 10.47
N LEU A 237 14.42 1.24 10.69
CA LEU A 237 14.56 0.36 11.85
C LEU A 237 14.58 1.14 13.17
N TRP A 238 15.27 2.28 13.21
CA TRP A 238 15.28 3.15 14.38
C TRP A 238 13.89 3.73 14.67
N ILE A 239 13.16 4.17 13.63
CA ILE A 239 11.78 4.66 13.77
C ILE A 239 10.87 3.55 14.29
N SER A 240 10.97 2.31 13.79
CA SER A 240 10.12 1.21 14.24
C SER A 240 10.30 0.85 15.71
N ARG A 241 11.50 1.03 16.25
CA ARG A 241 11.83 0.77 17.67
C ARG A 241 11.31 1.83 18.64
N GLN A 242 10.75 2.95 18.15
CA GLN A 242 10.15 3.94 19.03
C GLN A 242 8.76 3.50 19.48
N SER A 243 8.40 3.81 20.71
CA SER A 243 7.06 3.52 21.23
C SER A 243 6.04 4.51 20.66
N TYR A 244 5.02 3.99 20.00
CA TYR A 244 3.91 4.79 19.45
C TYR A 244 2.60 4.61 20.23
N GLY A 245 2.67 3.99 21.41
CA GLY A 245 1.51 3.73 22.25
C GLY A 245 0.54 2.74 21.62
N MET A 246 0.44 1.56 22.18
CA MET A 246 -0.56 0.56 21.76
C MET A 246 -1.87 0.79 22.50
N LEU A 247 -2.96 0.92 21.74
CA LEU A 247 -4.31 0.96 22.26
C LEU A 247 -4.88 -0.47 22.22
N THR A 248 -5.05 -1.06 23.39
CA THR A 248 -5.77 -2.34 23.54
C THR A 248 -7.25 -2.04 23.76
N ILE A 249 -8.10 -2.25 22.75
CA ILE A 249 -9.52 -1.87 22.81
C ILE A 249 -10.40 -3.08 23.10
N GLY A 250 -9.88 -4.29 22.88
CA GLY A 250 -10.63 -5.53 23.04
C GLY A 250 -11.60 -5.79 21.88
N HIS A 251 -12.54 -6.70 22.08
CA HIS A 251 -13.46 -7.16 21.02
C HIS A 251 -14.50 -6.09 20.67
N VAL A 252 -14.41 -5.58 19.45
CA VAL A 252 -15.42 -4.64 18.91
C VAL A 252 -16.43 -5.43 18.07
N PRO A 253 -17.76 -5.33 18.37
CA PRO A 253 -18.77 -5.99 17.56
C PRO A 253 -18.71 -5.54 16.09
N PHE A 254 -18.89 -6.47 15.18
CA PHE A 254 -18.87 -6.21 13.74
C PHE A 254 -19.84 -5.10 13.30
N LEU A 255 -20.98 -4.98 13.98
CA LEU A 255 -21.96 -3.93 13.73
C LEU A 255 -21.37 -2.51 13.83
N TRP A 256 -20.43 -2.26 14.74
CA TRP A 256 -19.76 -0.96 14.87
C TRP A 256 -18.86 -0.65 13.67
N VAL A 257 -18.18 -1.66 13.15
CA VAL A 257 -17.37 -1.51 11.93
C VAL A 257 -18.25 -1.14 10.74
N LEU A 258 -19.38 -1.82 10.58
CA LEU A 258 -20.37 -1.51 9.54
C LEU A 258 -20.93 -0.10 9.69
N LEU A 259 -21.35 0.27 10.91
CA LEU A 259 -21.88 1.61 11.18
C LEU A 259 -20.87 2.70 10.86
N PHE A 260 -19.60 2.50 11.22
CA PHE A 260 -18.54 3.47 10.91
C PHE A 260 -18.42 3.71 9.40
N TYR A 261 -18.30 2.65 8.60
CA TYR A 261 -18.17 2.80 7.14
C TYR A 261 -19.46 3.30 6.49
N PHE A 262 -20.61 2.91 7.00
CA PHE A 262 -21.91 3.42 6.54
C PHE A 262 -22.05 4.93 6.80
N MET A 263 -21.75 5.38 8.03
CA MET A 263 -21.80 6.80 8.38
C MET A 263 -20.77 7.62 7.58
N THR A 264 -19.58 7.07 7.36
CA THR A 264 -18.57 7.70 6.50
C THR A 264 -19.08 7.84 5.06
N GLY A 265 -19.73 6.82 4.52
CA GLY A 265 -20.37 6.85 3.21
C GLY A 265 -21.49 7.90 3.12
N LEU A 266 -22.37 7.98 4.12
CA LEU A 266 -23.43 9.01 4.18
C LEU A 266 -22.86 10.42 4.28
N TRP A 267 -21.78 10.62 5.06
CA TRP A 267 -21.12 11.92 5.18
C TRP A 267 -20.54 12.38 3.85
N ILE A 268 -19.90 11.48 3.11
CA ILE A 268 -19.35 11.75 1.79
C ILE A 268 -20.48 12.09 0.81
N TRP A 269 -21.57 11.32 0.84
CA TRP A 269 -22.72 11.55 -0.01
C TRP A 269 -23.35 12.93 0.23
N LYS A 270 -23.54 13.31 1.49
CA LYS A 270 -24.07 14.63 1.85
C LYS A 270 -23.14 15.77 1.40
N LYS A 271 -21.82 15.60 1.49
CA LYS A 271 -20.85 16.63 1.15
C LYS A 271 -20.71 16.86 -0.37
N ASN A 272 -20.88 15.83 -1.18
CA ASN A 272 -20.56 15.86 -2.61
C ASN A 272 -21.66 15.32 -3.54
N GLY A 273 -22.92 15.34 -3.15
CA GLY A 273 -24.09 14.61 -3.68
C GLY A 273 -24.40 14.68 -5.19
N GLN A 274 -23.64 15.40 -6.00
CA GLN A 274 -23.84 15.44 -7.46
C GLN A 274 -22.78 14.70 -8.29
N ASN A 275 -21.72 14.19 -7.69
CA ASN A 275 -20.63 13.55 -8.44
C ASN A 275 -20.84 12.05 -8.67
N ARG A 276 -20.74 11.60 -9.94
CA ARG A 276 -20.86 10.19 -10.39
C ARG A 276 -19.92 9.25 -9.61
N HIS A 277 -18.73 9.70 -9.26
CA HIS A 277 -17.73 8.95 -8.48
C HIS A 277 -18.22 8.53 -7.08
N ILE A 278 -19.16 9.27 -6.50
CA ILE A 278 -19.68 8.99 -5.16
C ILE A 278 -20.70 7.86 -5.18
N ARG A 279 -21.48 7.72 -6.26
CA ARG A 279 -22.39 6.57 -6.43
C ARG A 279 -21.59 5.27 -6.52
N ILE A 280 -20.43 5.31 -7.17
CA ILE A 280 -19.52 4.17 -7.28
C ILE A 280 -18.87 3.89 -5.91
N SER A 281 -18.49 4.93 -5.15
CA SER A 281 -17.98 4.79 -3.79
C SER A 281 -19.00 4.16 -2.83
N LEU A 282 -20.27 4.54 -2.94
CA LEU A 282 -21.35 3.95 -2.16
C LEU A 282 -21.59 2.49 -2.54
N ALA A 283 -21.58 2.16 -3.83
CA ALA A 283 -21.67 0.78 -4.29
C ALA A 283 -20.51 -0.07 -3.75
N TYR A 284 -19.29 0.51 -3.66
CA TYR A 284 -18.13 -0.16 -3.10
C TYR A 284 -18.25 -0.38 -1.59
N VAL A 285 -18.77 0.60 -0.84
CA VAL A 285 -19.08 0.44 0.61
C VAL A 285 -20.14 -0.62 0.81
N ILE A 286 -21.21 -0.58 0.01
CA ILE A 286 -22.27 -1.60 0.06
C ILE A 286 -21.72 -2.97 -0.31
N MET A 287 -20.83 -3.06 -1.30
CA MET A 287 -20.16 -4.31 -1.67
C MET A 287 -19.30 -4.85 -0.54
N ILE A 288 -18.47 -4.01 0.12
CA ILE A 288 -17.71 -4.39 1.30
C ILE A 288 -18.65 -4.85 2.42
N ILE A 289 -19.73 -4.13 2.69
CA ILE A 289 -20.74 -4.49 3.70
C ILE A 289 -21.39 -5.83 3.38
N LEU A 290 -21.83 -6.06 2.13
CA LEU A 290 -22.46 -7.31 1.71
C LEU A 290 -21.51 -8.50 1.74
N ILE A 291 -20.23 -8.27 1.46
CA ILE A 291 -19.17 -9.26 1.54
C ILE A 291 -18.95 -9.71 3.00
N TRP A 292 -19.19 -8.81 3.96
CA TRP A 292 -18.93 -9.04 5.38
C TRP A 292 -20.09 -9.69 6.14
N ILE A 293 -21.31 -9.62 5.64
CA ILE A 293 -22.49 -10.26 6.28
C ILE A 293 -22.29 -11.76 6.53
N PRO A 294 -21.70 -12.56 5.62
CA PRO A 294 -21.45 -13.98 5.88
C PRO A 294 -20.36 -14.27 6.93
N MET A 295 -19.47 -13.32 7.20
CA MET A 295 -18.37 -13.50 8.17
C MET A 295 -18.78 -13.23 9.62
N ALA A 296 -19.95 -12.64 9.84
CA ALA A 296 -20.48 -12.31 11.17
C ALA A 296 -21.20 -13.50 11.85
N ARG A 297 -21.26 -14.65 11.18
CA ARG A 297 -21.73 -15.93 11.71
C ARG A 297 -20.57 -16.86 11.93
#